data_67a54e2379231502f2d30cd65a3ee870
#
_entry.id   67a54e2379231502f2d30cd65a3ee870
#
_cell.length_a   1.000
_cell.length_b   1.000
_cell.length_c   1.000
_cell.angle_alpha   90.00
_cell.angle_beta   90.00
_cell.angle_gamma   90.00
#
_symmetry.space_group_name_H-M   'P 1'
#
loop_
_entity.id
_entity.type
_entity.pdbx_description
1 polymer ?
#
loop_
_entity_poly.entity_id
_entity_poly.type
_entity_poly.pdbx_seq_one_letter_code
_entity_poly.pdbx_strand_id
1 'polypeptide(L)'
;AVFTGMSDEAKLFQQISNEAAQGIYVIDKKNHDLLYYNENVELFLTGKNNAWGKKCYTALHDKQTPCTFCPLSMIKNIEKPQELTFANGKSYEIRAKELEWNGLPAYSLFINDITDKITSSRKTEQLEQFYQTLVQNLPGGIAVIRFDMAKKQMLPEYISEGFAAMTGMSTDEAYALYKNDATAGVHPDDLDYIIGRLNQHLKKHLDTCESIYRLRKKDGSYIWIKNNSSLILSPNEIPLIYAVYSDITKEIEAQNKLRQKYNDLLLRQQNYPLSNEILSGYCDITANRILRIYDKTGIDPLQKFGFERQNFFKGLATLIESPEERQHFLNTFLNAPLLEKFAQGINSQELECFIRMSHDNSGHYLKCVINMIESPDNGHTIGVLSVLDLTQ
;
A
#
# COMPACT_ATOMS: atom_id res chain seq x y z
N ALA A 1 -9.53 -64.36 -24.06
CA ALA A 1 -9.13 -65.18 -25.21
C ALA A 1 -9.59 -64.57 -26.54
N VAL A 2 -9.21 -63.31 -26.84
CA VAL A 2 -9.54 -62.63 -28.14
C VAL A 2 -8.25 -62.07 -28.80
N PHE A 3 -7.09 -62.33 -28.21
CA PHE A 3 -5.81 -61.78 -28.73
C PHE A 3 -4.93 -62.78 -29.51
N THR A 4 -5.43 -63.95 -29.88
CA THR A 4 -4.66 -64.99 -30.57
C THR A 4 -4.78 -64.88 -32.09
N GLY A 5 -4.68 -63.70 -32.69
CA GLY A 5 -4.79 -63.55 -34.15
C GLY A 5 -4.43 -62.17 -34.72
N MET A 6 -3.85 -61.24 -33.88
CA MET A 6 -3.41 -59.96 -34.40
C MET A 6 -2.10 -60.12 -35.20
N SER A 7 -2.01 -59.50 -36.37
CA SER A 7 -0.77 -59.39 -37.13
C SER A 7 0.26 -58.59 -36.30
N ASP A 8 1.57 -58.80 -36.55
CA ASP A 8 2.64 -58.06 -35.87
C ASP A 8 2.53 -56.56 -36.06
N GLU A 9 2.01 -56.12 -37.19
CA GLU A 9 1.71 -54.69 -37.48
C GLU A 9 0.61 -54.15 -36.55
N ALA A 10 -0.45 -54.93 -36.26
CA ALA A 10 -1.54 -54.52 -35.38
C ALA A 10 -1.04 -54.40 -33.92
N LYS A 11 -0.15 -55.31 -33.48
CA LYS A 11 0.46 -55.26 -32.17
C LYS A 11 1.36 -54.02 -32.00
N LEU A 12 2.18 -53.74 -33.05
CA LEU A 12 3.05 -52.56 -33.07
C LEU A 12 2.25 -51.27 -33.05
N PHE A 13 1.15 -51.19 -33.81
CA PHE A 13 0.27 -50.05 -33.79
C PHE A 13 -0.36 -49.85 -32.40
N GLN A 14 -0.79 -50.88 -31.74
CA GLN A 14 -1.35 -50.81 -30.40
C GLN A 14 -0.30 -50.33 -29.38
N GLN A 15 0.94 -50.84 -29.45
CA GLN A 15 2.02 -50.35 -28.59
C GLN A 15 2.30 -48.85 -28.79
N ILE A 16 2.48 -48.42 -30.01
CA ILE A 16 2.72 -47.03 -30.33
C ILE A 16 1.58 -46.12 -29.88
N SER A 17 0.34 -46.57 -30.06
CA SER A 17 -0.84 -45.79 -29.65
C SER A 17 -1.03 -45.71 -28.13
N ASN A 18 -0.59 -46.76 -27.40
CA ASN A 18 -0.65 -46.80 -25.92
C ASN A 18 0.46 -45.91 -25.29
N GLU A 19 1.61 -45.78 -25.95
CA GLU A 19 2.68 -44.85 -25.52
C GLU A 19 2.36 -43.38 -25.83
N ALA A 20 1.38 -43.10 -26.71
CA ALA A 20 0.93 -41.74 -26.97
C ALA A 20 0.29 -41.14 -25.72
N ALA A 21 0.66 -39.94 -25.33
CA ALA A 21 0.07 -39.24 -24.16
C ALA A 21 -1.42 -38.93 -24.35
N GLN A 22 -1.94 -39.05 -25.54
CA GLN A 22 -3.33 -38.74 -25.90
C GLN A 22 -4.19 -39.98 -25.87
N GLY A 23 -5.46 -39.83 -25.46
CA GLY A 23 -6.49 -40.84 -25.69
C GLY A 23 -6.85 -40.92 -27.17
N ILE A 24 -6.79 -42.13 -27.76
CA ILE A 24 -7.11 -42.37 -29.17
C ILE A 24 -8.23 -43.35 -29.24
N TYR A 25 -9.32 -43.03 -29.96
CA TYR A 25 -10.39 -43.99 -30.25
C TYR A 25 -10.95 -43.79 -31.64
N VAL A 26 -11.48 -44.89 -32.19
CA VAL A 26 -12.07 -44.90 -33.53
C VAL A 26 -13.52 -45.35 -33.41
N ILE A 27 -14.43 -44.65 -34.08
CA ILE A 27 -15.85 -44.93 -34.08
C ILE A 27 -16.40 -45.05 -35.51
N ASP A 28 -17.35 -45.99 -35.68
CA ASP A 28 -18.11 -46.11 -36.93
C ASP A 28 -18.94 -44.84 -37.20
N LYS A 29 -18.85 -44.29 -38.41
CA LYS A 29 -19.50 -43.01 -38.77
C LYS A 29 -21.03 -43.13 -38.77
N LYS A 30 -21.60 -44.30 -39.09
CA LYS A 30 -23.04 -44.54 -39.21
C LYS A 30 -23.64 -45.00 -37.88
N ASN A 31 -23.02 -46.01 -37.27
CA ASN A 31 -23.58 -46.76 -36.17
C ASN A 31 -23.07 -46.30 -34.79
N HIS A 32 -22.04 -45.48 -34.74
CA HIS A 32 -21.38 -45.00 -33.52
C HIS A 32 -20.75 -46.14 -32.67
N ASP A 33 -20.44 -47.27 -33.32
CA ASP A 33 -19.78 -48.39 -32.65
C ASP A 33 -18.31 -48.06 -32.41
N LEU A 34 -17.81 -48.38 -31.20
CA LEU A 34 -16.41 -48.16 -30.83
C LEU A 34 -15.55 -49.26 -31.44
N LEU A 35 -14.81 -48.91 -32.51
CA LEU A 35 -14.02 -49.84 -33.32
C LEU A 35 -12.61 -50.04 -32.76
N TYR A 36 -12.06 -49.03 -32.09
CA TYR A 36 -10.73 -49.04 -31.48
C TYR A 36 -10.65 -48.05 -30.34
N TYR A 37 -9.85 -48.35 -29.33
CA TYR A 37 -9.39 -47.40 -28.32
C TYR A 37 -8.06 -47.85 -27.74
N ASN A 38 -7.22 -46.88 -27.30
CA ASN A 38 -5.98 -47.14 -26.60
C ASN A 38 -6.18 -47.10 -25.08
N GLU A 39 -5.14 -47.49 -24.31
CA GLU A 39 -5.19 -47.56 -22.85
C GLU A 39 -5.54 -46.20 -22.19
N ASN A 40 -5.10 -45.09 -22.78
CA ASN A 40 -5.42 -43.76 -22.27
C ASN A 40 -6.93 -43.43 -22.33
N VAL A 41 -7.68 -44.06 -23.24
CA VAL A 41 -9.13 -43.91 -23.31
C VAL A 41 -9.84 -44.78 -22.26
N GLU A 42 -9.21 -45.83 -21.75
CA GLU A 42 -9.80 -46.67 -20.69
C GLU A 42 -10.12 -45.85 -19.42
N LEU A 43 -9.38 -44.77 -19.16
CA LEU A 43 -9.63 -43.81 -18.06
C LEU A 43 -10.99 -43.09 -18.19
N PHE A 44 -11.52 -43.00 -19.39
CA PHE A 44 -12.80 -42.35 -19.69
C PHE A 44 -13.97 -43.35 -19.82
N LEU A 45 -13.69 -44.64 -19.81
CA LEU A 45 -14.75 -45.66 -19.92
C LEU A 45 -15.56 -45.75 -18.63
N THR A 46 -16.86 -45.71 -18.76
CA THR A 46 -17.80 -45.77 -17.63
C THR A 46 -17.91 -47.15 -16.98
N GLY A 47 -17.34 -48.20 -17.61
CA GLY A 47 -17.31 -49.58 -17.10
C GLY A 47 -15.95 -50.23 -17.31
N LYS A 48 -15.50 -51.05 -16.32
CA LYS A 48 -14.23 -51.81 -16.37
C LYS A 48 -14.26 -53.01 -17.36
N ASN A 49 -15.35 -53.18 -18.13
CA ASN A 49 -15.50 -54.30 -19.07
C ASN A 49 -15.20 -53.84 -20.50
N ASN A 50 -14.78 -54.79 -21.32
CA ASN A 50 -14.49 -54.60 -22.74
C ASN A 50 -15.54 -53.70 -23.43
N ALA A 51 -15.11 -52.57 -23.96
CA ALA A 51 -15.94 -51.57 -24.62
C ALA A 51 -16.01 -51.73 -26.15
N TRP A 52 -15.28 -52.72 -26.70
CA TRP A 52 -15.25 -53.02 -28.13
C TRP A 52 -16.64 -53.35 -28.68
N GLY A 53 -17.00 -52.70 -29.80
CA GLY A 53 -18.28 -52.91 -30.44
C GLY A 53 -19.49 -52.32 -29.74
N LYS A 54 -19.33 -51.74 -28.56
CA LYS A 54 -20.39 -50.96 -27.89
C LYS A 54 -20.55 -49.60 -28.55
N LYS A 55 -21.72 -48.98 -28.38
CA LYS A 55 -21.94 -47.60 -28.82
C LYS A 55 -21.04 -46.65 -28.03
N CYS A 56 -20.38 -45.72 -28.70
CA CYS A 56 -19.46 -44.77 -28.03
C CYS A 56 -20.14 -44.03 -26.92
N TYR A 57 -21.40 -43.60 -27.08
CA TYR A 57 -22.16 -42.88 -26.06
C TYR A 57 -22.48 -43.73 -24.83
N THR A 58 -22.60 -45.08 -25.01
CA THR A 58 -22.77 -46.01 -23.87
C THR A 58 -21.43 -46.29 -23.18
N ALA A 59 -20.38 -46.53 -23.97
CA ALA A 59 -19.07 -46.87 -23.43
C ALA A 59 -18.38 -45.71 -22.70
N LEU A 60 -18.48 -44.49 -23.25
CA LEU A 60 -17.78 -43.31 -22.73
C LEU A 60 -18.63 -42.43 -21.79
N HIS A 61 -19.95 -42.48 -21.93
CA HIS A 61 -20.83 -41.52 -21.23
C HIS A 61 -22.04 -42.18 -20.51
N ASP A 62 -22.10 -43.50 -20.46
CA ASP A 62 -23.20 -44.29 -19.84
C ASP A 62 -24.61 -43.87 -20.31
N LYS A 63 -24.75 -43.59 -21.63
CA LYS A 63 -26.00 -43.15 -22.24
C LYS A 63 -26.60 -44.23 -23.11
N GLN A 64 -27.93 -44.24 -23.19
CA GLN A 64 -28.70 -45.17 -24.02
C GLN A 64 -28.96 -44.60 -25.43
N THR A 65 -28.78 -43.30 -25.63
CA THR A 65 -28.97 -42.54 -26.86
C THR A 65 -27.76 -41.69 -27.21
N PRO A 66 -27.55 -41.31 -28.47
CA PRO A 66 -26.47 -40.43 -28.90
C PRO A 66 -26.38 -39.17 -28.02
N CYS A 67 -25.15 -38.71 -27.72
CA CYS A 67 -24.91 -37.56 -26.88
C CYS A 67 -25.44 -36.28 -27.50
N THR A 68 -26.21 -35.48 -26.78
CA THR A 68 -26.63 -34.12 -27.19
C THR A 68 -25.45 -33.17 -27.30
N PHE A 69 -24.38 -33.49 -26.59
CA PHE A 69 -23.08 -32.77 -26.61
C PHE A 69 -22.00 -33.58 -27.35
N CYS A 70 -22.37 -34.30 -28.41
CA CYS A 70 -21.40 -35.09 -29.15
C CYS A 70 -20.27 -34.21 -29.67
N PRO A 71 -19.00 -34.54 -29.35
CA PRO A 71 -17.87 -33.77 -29.83
C PRO A 71 -17.88 -33.60 -31.35
N LEU A 72 -18.28 -34.63 -32.10
CA LEU A 72 -18.37 -34.60 -33.55
C LEU A 72 -19.41 -33.59 -34.07
N SER A 73 -20.50 -33.36 -33.33
CA SER A 73 -21.50 -32.33 -33.73
C SER A 73 -21.10 -30.94 -33.35
N MET A 74 -20.20 -30.80 -32.34
CA MET A 74 -19.69 -29.49 -31.85
C MET A 74 -18.45 -29.03 -32.61
N ILE A 75 -17.72 -29.95 -33.22
CA ILE A 75 -16.51 -29.63 -33.99
C ILE A 75 -16.89 -28.99 -35.32
N LYS A 76 -16.73 -27.66 -35.42
CA LYS A 76 -17.03 -26.88 -36.63
C LYS A 76 -16.08 -27.19 -37.78
N ASN A 77 -14.86 -27.62 -37.45
CA ASN A 77 -13.85 -28.03 -38.43
C ASN A 77 -13.12 -29.25 -37.89
N ILE A 78 -13.36 -30.40 -38.53
CA ILE A 78 -12.83 -31.70 -38.12
C ILE A 78 -11.30 -31.74 -38.09
N GLU A 79 -10.65 -30.93 -38.94
CA GLU A 79 -9.18 -30.94 -39.05
C GLU A 79 -8.48 -30.08 -37.97
N LYS A 80 -9.21 -29.18 -37.30
CA LYS A 80 -8.63 -28.29 -36.28
C LYS A 80 -8.96 -28.78 -34.85
N PRO A 81 -8.00 -28.73 -33.92
CA PRO A 81 -8.25 -29.02 -32.52
C PRO A 81 -9.35 -28.11 -31.97
N GLN A 82 -10.23 -28.68 -31.15
CA GLN A 82 -11.28 -27.95 -30.42
C GLN A 82 -11.12 -28.19 -28.92
N GLU A 83 -11.16 -27.10 -28.17
CA GLU A 83 -11.14 -27.17 -26.71
C GLU A 83 -12.58 -27.25 -26.20
N LEU A 84 -12.88 -28.27 -25.41
CA LEU A 84 -14.20 -28.49 -24.81
C LEU A 84 -14.05 -28.65 -23.31
N THR A 85 -14.81 -27.87 -22.53
CA THR A 85 -14.91 -28.02 -21.07
C THR A 85 -16.22 -28.73 -20.75
N PHE A 86 -16.14 -29.84 -20.01
CA PHE A 86 -17.27 -30.63 -19.61
C PHE A 86 -17.82 -30.21 -18.23
N ALA A 87 -19.05 -30.64 -17.94
CA ALA A 87 -19.73 -30.27 -16.68
C ALA A 87 -18.99 -30.69 -15.40
N ASN A 88 -18.10 -31.70 -15.51
CA ASN A 88 -17.22 -32.14 -14.40
C ASN A 88 -16.01 -31.22 -14.14
N GLY A 89 -15.91 -30.09 -14.86
CA GLY A 89 -14.82 -29.11 -14.74
C GLY A 89 -13.54 -29.50 -15.51
N LYS A 90 -13.49 -30.65 -16.16
CA LYS A 90 -12.34 -31.06 -16.96
C LYS A 90 -12.40 -30.46 -18.36
N SER A 91 -11.24 -30.08 -18.88
CA SER A 91 -11.08 -29.51 -20.23
C SER A 91 -10.23 -30.42 -21.09
N TYR A 92 -10.72 -30.68 -22.27
CA TYR A 92 -10.05 -31.56 -23.23
C TYR A 92 -9.88 -30.87 -24.57
N GLU A 93 -8.71 -31.03 -25.17
CA GLU A 93 -8.48 -30.74 -26.58
C GLU A 93 -8.87 -31.97 -27.39
N ILE A 94 -9.83 -31.82 -28.27
CA ILE A 94 -10.33 -32.93 -29.12
C ILE A 94 -10.04 -32.59 -30.58
N ARG A 95 -9.47 -33.55 -31.28
CA ARG A 95 -9.27 -33.52 -32.71
C ARG A 95 -9.92 -34.73 -33.34
N ALA A 96 -10.72 -34.57 -34.37
CA ALA A 96 -11.30 -35.66 -35.13
C ALA A 96 -10.75 -35.68 -36.54
N LYS A 97 -10.61 -36.86 -37.10
CA LYS A 97 -10.19 -37.04 -38.50
C LYS A 97 -11.04 -38.16 -39.12
N GLU A 98 -11.51 -37.96 -40.35
CA GLU A 98 -12.16 -39.02 -41.15
C GLU A 98 -11.13 -40.01 -41.64
N LEU A 99 -11.45 -41.27 -41.59
CA LEU A 99 -10.62 -42.34 -42.15
C LEU A 99 -11.47 -43.55 -42.52
N GLU A 100 -10.89 -44.50 -43.24
CA GLU A 100 -11.45 -45.81 -43.47
C GLU A 100 -10.79 -46.81 -42.54
N TRP A 101 -11.58 -47.49 -41.73
CA TRP A 101 -11.13 -48.49 -40.78
C TRP A 101 -11.66 -49.86 -41.20
N ASN A 102 -10.77 -50.75 -41.68
CA ASN A 102 -11.15 -52.09 -42.19
C ASN A 102 -12.31 -52.07 -43.20
N GLY A 103 -12.33 -51.12 -44.12
CA GLY A 103 -13.40 -50.97 -45.13
C GLY A 103 -14.65 -50.23 -44.63
N LEU A 104 -14.66 -49.73 -43.38
CA LEU A 104 -15.78 -48.98 -42.81
C LEU A 104 -15.43 -47.50 -42.70
N PRO A 105 -16.34 -46.59 -43.14
CA PRO A 105 -16.16 -45.17 -42.89
C PRO A 105 -16.17 -44.86 -41.38
N ALA A 106 -15.13 -44.23 -40.88
CA ALA A 106 -14.96 -44.03 -39.45
C ALA A 106 -14.41 -42.64 -39.12
N TYR A 107 -14.48 -42.25 -37.87
CA TYR A 107 -13.76 -41.11 -37.29
C TYR A 107 -12.71 -41.61 -36.32
N SER A 108 -11.48 -41.14 -36.41
CA SER A 108 -10.51 -41.21 -35.35
C SER A 108 -10.58 -39.95 -34.52
N LEU A 109 -10.66 -40.11 -33.19
CA LEU A 109 -10.63 -38.99 -32.27
C LEU A 109 -9.40 -39.09 -31.39
N PHE A 110 -8.78 -37.93 -31.20
CA PHE A 110 -7.62 -37.75 -30.33
C PHE A 110 -8.09 -36.83 -29.21
N ILE A 111 -7.96 -37.28 -27.97
CA ILE A 111 -8.33 -36.51 -26.79
C ILE A 111 -7.10 -36.29 -25.94
N ASN A 112 -6.87 -35.04 -25.58
CA ASN A 112 -5.80 -34.63 -24.69
C ASN A 112 -6.43 -33.91 -23.48
N ASP A 113 -6.12 -34.34 -22.26
CA ASP A 113 -6.55 -33.62 -21.05
C ASP A 113 -5.67 -32.38 -20.91
N ILE A 114 -6.28 -31.21 -21.04
CA ILE A 114 -5.63 -29.91 -20.94
C ILE A 114 -6.08 -29.15 -19.69
N THR A 115 -6.69 -29.83 -18.74
CA THR A 115 -7.26 -29.23 -17.53
C THR A 115 -6.20 -28.43 -16.75
N ASP A 116 -5.05 -29.04 -16.51
CA ASP A 116 -3.94 -28.38 -15.81
C ASP A 116 -3.39 -27.17 -16.56
N LYS A 117 -3.29 -27.27 -17.88
CA LYS A 117 -2.86 -26.16 -18.73
C LYS A 117 -3.84 -24.99 -18.65
N ILE A 118 -5.13 -25.26 -18.79
CA ILE A 118 -6.18 -24.21 -18.71
C ILE A 118 -6.26 -23.60 -17.33
N THR A 119 -6.20 -24.45 -16.28
CA THR A 119 -6.25 -23.94 -14.88
C THR A 119 -5.04 -23.09 -14.55
N SER A 120 -3.83 -23.50 -14.98
CA SER A 120 -2.61 -22.74 -14.78
C SER A 120 -2.66 -21.39 -15.53
N SER A 121 -3.09 -21.41 -16.80
CA SER A 121 -3.24 -20.17 -17.59
C SER A 121 -4.24 -19.21 -16.95
N ARG A 122 -5.41 -19.69 -16.52
CA ARG A 122 -6.41 -18.86 -15.83
C ARG A 122 -5.88 -18.28 -14.52
N LYS A 123 -5.14 -19.09 -13.74
CA LYS A 123 -4.54 -18.63 -12.51
C LYS A 123 -3.50 -17.52 -12.76
N THR A 124 -2.68 -17.67 -13.80
CA THR A 124 -1.72 -16.64 -14.18
C THR A 124 -2.43 -15.36 -14.60
N GLU A 125 -3.44 -15.46 -15.45
CA GLU A 125 -4.22 -14.30 -15.90
C GLU A 125 -4.94 -13.59 -14.74
N GLN A 126 -5.56 -14.36 -13.82
CA GLN A 126 -6.17 -13.80 -12.62
C GLN A 126 -5.16 -13.10 -11.73
N LEU A 127 -3.95 -13.65 -11.60
CA LEU A 127 -2.88 -13.08 -10.81
C LEU A 127 -2.37 -11.78 -11.44
N GLU A 128 -2.20 -11.74 -12.75
CA GLU A 128 -1.83 -10.53 -13.50
C GLU A 128 -2.89 -9.43 -13.34
N GLN A 129 -4.18 -9.75 -13.51
CA GLN A 129 -5.28 -8.81 -13.31
C GLN A 129 -5.33 -8.29 -11.86
N PHE A 130 -5.09 -9.18 -10.88
CA PHE A 130 -5.02 -8.81 -9.47
C PHE A 130 -3.88 -7.82 -9.21
N TYR A 131 -2.67 -8.10 -9.71
CA TYR A 131 -1.54 -7.17 -9.56
C TYR A 131 -1.77 -5.84 -10.27
N GLN A 132 -2.29 -5.84 -11.49
CA GLN A 132 -2.63 -4.61 -12.20
C GLN A 132 -3.65 -3.76 -11.40
N THR A 133 -4.69 -4.40 -10.88
CA THR A 133 -5.70 -3.73 -10.06
C THR A 133 -5.10 -3.15 -8.79
N LEU A 134 -4.21 -3.88 -8.10
CA LEU A 134 -3.52 -3.37 -6.92
C LEU A 134 -2.67 -2.15 -7.25
N VAL A 135 -1.85 -2.22 -8.30
CA VAL A 135 -0.96 -1.12 -8.73
C VAL A 135 -1.75 0.14 -9.09
N GLN A 136 -2.89 -0.02 -9.79
CA GLN A 136 -3.74 1.12 -10.18
C GLN A 136 -4.47 1.78 -9.01
N ASN A 137 -4.79 1.01 -7.97
CA ASN A 137 -5.53 1.52 -6.79
C ASN A 137 -4.63 1.93 -5.62
N LEU A 138 -3.31 1.74 -5.71
CA LEU A 138 -2.40 2.24 -4.69
C LEU A 138 -2.36 3.77 -4.71
N PRO A 139 -2.57 4.44 -3.54
CA PRO A 139 -2.40 5.88 -3.46
C PRO A 139 -0.92 6.22 -3.68
N GLY A 140 -0.62 6.96 -4.75
CA GLY A 140 0.75 7.31 -5.10
C GLY A 140 1.22 6.62 -6.38
N GLY A 141 2.52 6.44 -6.50
CA GLY A 141 3.16 5.89 -7.69
C GLY A 141 4.06 4.70 -7.41
N ILE A 142 4.27 3.90 -8.44
CA ILE A 142 5.25 2.82 -8.43
C ILE A 142 6.23 3.02 -9.59
N ALA A 143 7.52 2.77 -9.33
CA ALA A 143 8.50 2.62 -10.37
C ALA A 143 9.37 1.39 -10.12
N VAL A 144 9.80 0.74 -11.20
CA VAL A 144 10.85 -0.28 -11.19
C VAL A 144 12.06 0.32 -11.90
N ILE A 145 13.18 0.31 -11.21
CA ILE A 145 14.40 0.97 -11.65
C ILE A 145 15.50 -0.08 -11.73
N ARG A 146 16.13 -0.18 -12.89
CA ARG A 146 17.30 -1.00 -13.11
C ARG A 146 18.56 -0.23 -12.71
N PHE A 147 19.40 -0.84 -11.90
CA PHE A 147 20.68 -0.26 -11.52
C PHE A 147 21.82 -0.87 -12.34
N ASP A 148 22.37 -0.11 -13.29
CA ASP A 148 23.56 -0.50 -14.04
C ASP A 148 24.81 -0.25 -13.20
N MET A 149 25.34 -1.34 -12.61
CA MET A 149 26.51 -1.30 -11.73
C MET A 149 27.76 -0.79 -12.45
N ALA A 150 27.92 -1.08 -13.76
CA ALA A 150 29.11 -0.70 -14.53
C ALA A 150 29.11 0.81 -14.84
N LYS A 151 27.97 1.35 -15.18
CA LYS A 151 27.80 2.77 -15.53
C LYS A 151 27.38 3.62 -14.33
N LYS A 152 27.04 3.01 -13.21
CA LYS A 152 26.44 3.66 -12.02
C LYS A 152 25.21 4.50 -12.37
N GLN A 153 24.40 3.99 -13.29
CA GLN A 153 23.17 4.64 -13.77
C GLN A 153 21.92 3.93 -13.25
N MET A 154 20.91 4.72 -12.92
CA MET A 154 19.57 4.26 -12.59
C MET A 154 18.65 4.53 -13.78
N LEU A 155 18.09 3.49 -14.35
CA LEU A 155 17.24 3.57 -15.54
C LEU A 155 15.86 2.99 -15.20
N PRO A 156 14.76 3.72 -15.47
CA PRO A 156 13.43 3.19 -15.22
C PRO A 156 13.08 2.08 -16.21
N GLU A 157 12.59 0.96 -15.71
CA GLU A 157 11.99 -0.11 -16.50
C GLU A 157 10.48 -0.01 -16.53
N TYR A 158 9.90 0.48 -15.44
CA TYR A 158 8.47 0.67 -15.31
C TYR A 158 8.16 1.93 -14.50
N ILE A 159 7.18 2.70 -14.97
CA ILE A 159 6.60 3.85 -14.27
C ILE A 159 5.08 3.71 -14.34
N SER A 160 4.41 3.67 -13.19
CA SER A 160 2.96 3.56 -13.14
C SER A 160 2.26 4.87 -13.52
N GLU A 161 1.00 4.77 -13.96
CA GLU A 161 0.14 5.94 -14.20
C GLU A 161 -0.02 6.80 -12.93
N GLY A 162 -0.07 6.18 -11.75
CA GLY A 162 -0.14 6.88 -10.46
C GLY A 162 1.07 7.77 -10.21
N PHE A 163 2.29 7.32 -10.56
CA PHE A 163 3.49 8.15 -10.47
C PHE A 163 3.42 9.35 -11.42
N ALA A 164 3.04 9.11 -12.67
CA ALA A 164 2.89 10.18 -13.66
C ALA A 164 1.83 11.20 -13.23
N ALA A 165 0.66 10.74 -12.80
CA ALA A 165 -0.43 11.59 -12.30
C ALA A 165 -0.02 12.44 -11.09
N MET A 166 0.71 11.86 -10.13
CA MET A 166 1.23 12.56 -8.95
C MET A 166 2.13 13.73 -9.33
N THR A 167 2.94 13.57 -10.39
CA THR A 167 3.82 14.63 -10.90
C THR A 167 3.13 15.56 -11.90
N GLY A 168 1.86 15.30 -12.26
CA GLY A 168 1.10 16.05 -13.25
C GLY A 168 1.54 15.81 -14.69
N MET A 169 2.26 14.71 -14.95
CA MET A 169 2.74 14.28 -16.26
C MET A 169 1.85 13.17 -16.83
N SER A 170 1.87 12.99 -18.15
CA SER A 170 1.47 11.71 -18.74
C SER A 170 2.57 10.67 -18.54
N THR A 171 2.24 9.40 -18.70
CA THR A 171 3.21 8.30 -18.59
C THR A 171 4.36 8.48 -19.58
N ASP A 172 4.06 8.89 -20.82
CA ASP A 172 5.08 9.15 -21.87
C ASP A 172 6.00 10.31 -21.50
N GLU A 173 5.46 11.39 -20.92
CA GLU A 173 6.24 12.53 -20.44
C GLU A 173 7.16 12.13 -19.27
N ALA A 174 6.67 11.32 -18.36
CA ALA A 174 7.46 10.79 -17.25
C ALA A 174 8.60 9.91 -17.79
N TYR A 175 8.32 8.97 -18.68
CA TYR A 175 9.37 8.16 -19.33
C TYR A 175 10.38 9.03 -20.08
N ALA A 176 9.95 10.05 -20.80
CA ALA A 176 10.86 10.96 -21.52
C ALA A 176 11.81 11.71 -20.59
N LEU A 177 11.32 12.12 -19.41
CA LEU A 177 12.13 12.79 -18.40
C LEU A 177 13.15 11.86 -17.73
N TYR A 178 12.70 10.68 -17.35
CA TYR A 178 13.49 9.75 -16.53
C TYR A 178 14.31 8.72 -17.29
N LYS A 179 14.07 8.53 -18.61
CA LYS A 179 14.65 7.47 -19.44
C LYS A 179 16.17 7.29 -19.35
N ASN A 180 16.90 8.36 -19.10
CA ASN A 180 18.36 8.33 -19.02
C ASN A 180 18.88 8.43 -17.59
N ASP A 181 18.05 8.88 -16.66
CA ASP A 181 18.40 9.07 -15.26
C ASP A 181 17.14 9.10 -14.39
N ALA A 182 16.96 8.10 -13.55
CA ALA A 182 15.83 8.02 -12.63
C ALA A 182 15.83 9.15 -11.55
N THR A 183 16.91 9.90 -11.41
CA THR A 183 16.98 11.04 -10.49
C THR A 183 16.69 12.39 -11.14
N ALA A 184 16.41 12.44 -12.44
CA ALA A 184 16.24 13.67 -13.22
C ALA A 184 15.16 14.66 -12.68
N GLY A 185 14.17 14.13 -11.93
CA GLY A 185 13.14 14.95 -11.28
C GLY A 185 13.43 15.35 -9.84
N VAL A 186 14.51 14.87 -9.22
CA VAL A 186 14.86 15.18 -7.83
C VAL A 186 15.32 16.63 -7.71
N HIS A 187 14.90 17.30 -6.62
CA HIS A 187 15.38 18.66 -6.36
C HIS A 187 16.91 18.69 -6.21
N PRO A 188 17.63 19.68 -6.78
CA PRO A 188 19.09 19.71 -6.74
C PRO A 188 19.70 19.58 -5.33
N ASP A 189 19.12 20.24 -4.33
CA ASP A 189 19.63 20.17 -2.94
C ASP A 189 19.44 18.78 -2.30
N ASP A 190 18.54 17.94 -2.84
CA ASP A 190 18.21 16.63 -2.28
C ASP A 190 19.00 15.49 -2.96
N LEU A 191 19.72 15.77 -4.08
CA LEU A 191 20.44 14.76 -4.86
C LEU A 191 21.51 14.03 -4.06
N ASP A 192 22.36 14.77 -3.35
CA ASP A 192 23.44 14.16 -2.56
C ASP A 192 22.89 13.26 -1.45
N TYR A 193 21.78 13.68 -0.83
CA TYR A 193 21.08 12.86 0.16
C TYR A 193 20.59 11.55 -0.46
N ILE A 194 19.92 11.60 -1.61
CA ILE A 194 19.37 10.41 -2.29
C ILE A 194 20.49 9.46 -2.74
N ILE A 195 21.54 9.99 -3.34
CA ILE A 195 22.70 9.19 -3.76
C ILE A 195 23.38 8.55 -2.54
N GLY A 196 23.51 9.29 -1.45
CA GLY A 196 24.06 8.75 -0.19
C GLY A 196 23.23 7.63 0.39
N ARG A 197 21.89 7.77 0.40
CA ARG A 197 20.94 6.74 0.86
C ARG A 197 21.02 5.48 0.00
N LEU A 198 21.02 5.64 -1.32
CA LEU A 198 21.18 4.52 -2.25
C LEU A 198 22.49 3.77 -2.04
N ASN A 199 23.61 4.49 -1.92
CA ASN A 199 24.90 3.87 -1.67
C ASN A 199 24.94 3.09 -0.33
N GLN A 200 24.29 3.59 0.71
CA GLN A 200 24.15 2.86 1.97
C GLN A 200 23.31 1.59 1.79
N HIS A 201 22.21 1.68 1.05
CA HIS A 201 21.34 0.54 0.76
C HIS A 201 22.10 -0.57 0.05
N LEU A 202 22.81 -0.22 -1.02
CA LEU A 202 23.62 -1.16 -1.79
C LEU A 202 24.75 -1.79 -0.97
N LYS A 203 25.49 -0.99 -0.16
CA LYS A 203 26.62 -1.49 0.65
C LYS A 203 26.20 -2.37 1.81
N LYS A 204 25.08 -2.09 2.44
CA LYS A 204 24.60 -2.80 3.64
C LYS A 204 23.65 -3.95 3.32
N HIS A 205 23.33 -4.18 2.04
CA HIS A 205 22.33 -5.18 1.60
C HIS A 205 21.01 -5.07 2.40
N LEU A 206 20.51 -3.83 2.57
CA LEU A 206 19.27 -3.60 3.28
C LEU A 206 18.11 -4.02 2.37
N ASP A 207 17.14 -4.74 2.92
CA ASP A 207 15.96 -5.17 2.14
C ASP A 207 15.10 -3.98 1.71
N THR A 208 15.01 -2.94 2.55
CA THR A 208 14.20 -1.74 2.30
C THR A 208 14.94 -0.45 2.62
N CYS A 209 14.61 0.62 1.91
CA CYS A 209 15.11 1.97 2.13
C CYS A 209 13.96 2.97 2.06
N GLU A 210 13.80 3.77 3.12
CA GLU A 210 12.88 4.90 3.14
C GLU A 210 13.65 6.21 2.92
N SER A 211 13.10 7.10 2.09
CA SER A 211 13.65 8.43 1.86
C SER A 211 12.53 9.45 1.60
N ILE A 212 12.73 10.67 2.08
CA ILE A 212 11.81 11.80 1.88
C ILE A 212 12.59 12.89 1.16
N TYR A 213 12.06 13.36 0.03
CA TYR A 213 12.71 14.36 -0.80
C TYR A 213 11.71 15.07 -1.73
N ARG A 214 12.16 16.12 -2.40
CA ARG A 214 11.34 16.90 -3.32
C ARG A 214 11.46 16.37 -4.75
N LEU A 215 10.30 16.19 -5.39
CA LEU A 215 10.19 15.73 -6.78
C LEU A 215 9.52 16.81 -7.63
N ARG A 216 10.09 17.09 -8.81
CA ARG A 216 9.61 18.11 -9.74
C ARG A 216 8.35 17.67 -10.46
N LYS A 217 7.36 18.58 -10.50
CA LYS A 217 6.16 18.45 -11.30
C LYS A 217 6.35 18.99 -12.73
N LYS A 218 5.37 18.68 -13.58
CA LYS A 218 5.32 19.19 -14.96
C LYS A 218 5.39 20.73 -15.05
N ASP A 219 4.73 21.43 -14.13
CA ASP A 219 4.68 22.89 -14.07
C ASP A 219 5.98 23.53 -13.51
N GLY A 220 6.97 22.72 -13.14
CA GLY A 220 8.23 23.15 -12.56
C GLY A 220 8.20 23.32 -11.03
N SER A 221 7.04 23.24 -10.39
CA SER A 221 6.92 23.20 -8.93
C SER A 221 7.41 21.87 -8.37
N TYR A 222 7.54 21.80 -7.04
CA TYR A 222 8.00 20.59 -6.34
C TYR A 222 6.93 20.08 -5.37
N ILE A 223 6.82 18.77 -5.27
CA ILE A 223 6.07 18.06 -4.24
C ILE A 223 7.03 17.33 -3.30
N TRP A 224 6.64 17.18 -2.04
CA TRP A 224 7.32 16.30 -1.11
C TRP A 224 6.83 14.87 -1.30
N ILE A 225 7.74 13.97 -1.54
CA ILE A 225 7.44 12.55 -1.65
C ILE A 225 8.13 11.76 -0.55
N LYS A 226 7.45 10.70 -0.12
CA LYS A 226 8.01 9.61 0.64
C LYS A 226 8.20 8.43 -0.30
N ASN A 227 9.42 7.98 -0.44
CA ASN A 227 9.81 6.82 -1.26
C ASN A 227 10.21 5.66 -0.36
N ASN A 228 9.51 4.54 -0.52
CA ASN A 228 9.89 3.25 0.06
C ASN A 228 10.38 2.36 -1.06
N SER A 229 11.64 1.97 -1.03
CA SER A 229 12.25 1.15 -2.07
C SER A 229 12.82 -0.15 -1.51
N SER A 230 12.72 -1.22 -2.31
CA SER A 230 13.31 -2.53 -2.04
C SER A 230 14.26 -2.90 -3.18
N LEU A 231 15.43 -3.43 -2.82
CA LEU A 231 16.42 -3.89 -3.77
C LEU A 231 16.33 -5.41 -3.90
N ILE A 232 16.12 -5.89 -5.12
CA ILE A 232 16.15 -7.32 -5.44
C ILE A 232 17.41 -7.63 -6.24
N LEU A 233 18.23 -8.51 -5.67
CA LEU A 233 19.45 -9.02 -6.27
C LEU A 233 19.22 -10.49 -6.64
N SER A 234 19.03 -10.78 -7.93
CA SER A 234 18.99 -12.16 -8.41
C SER A 234 20.39 -12.60 -8.88
N PRO A 235 20.80 -13.84 -8.66
CA PRO A 235 22.06 -14.35 -9.21
C PRO A 235 22.05 -14.24 -10.73
N ASN A 236 23.06 -13.61 -11.31
CA ASN A 236 23.22 -13.37 -12.75
C ASN A 236 22.23 -12.41 -13.42
N GLU A 237 21.42 -11.68 -12.66
CA GLU A 237 20.52 -10.66 -13.19
C GLU A 237 20.96 -9.24 -12.78
N ILE A 238 20.49 -8.24 -13.53
CA ILE A 238 20.76 -6.85 -13.20
C ILE A 238 19.90 -6.46 -11.98
N PRO A 239 20.48 -5.79 -10.97
CA PRO A 239 19.77 -5.36 -9.78
C PRO A 239 18.54 -4.50 -10.13
N LEU A 240 17.40 -4.84 -9.54
CA LEU A 240 16.15 -4.07 -9.67
C LEU A 240 15.78 -3.43 -8.34
N ILE A 241 15.40 -2.15 -8.41
CA ILE A 241 14.87 -1.38 -7.29
C ILE A 241 13.38 -1.20 -7.53
N TYR A 242 12.55 -1.73 -6.64
CA TYR A 242 11.12 -1.52 -6.62
C TYR A 242 10.83 -0.36 -5.66
N ALA A 243 10.25 0.69 -6.17
CA ALA A 243 10.01 1.92 -5.43
C ALA A 243 8.51 2.26 -5.41
N VAL A 244 7.99 2.55 -4.21
CA VAL A 244 6.64 3.05 -3.99
C VAL A 244 6.75 4.50 -3.50
N TYR A 245 6.03 5.39 -4.15
CA TYR A 245 6.03 6.82 -3.91
C TYR A 245 4.69 7.27 -3.34
N SER A 246 4.73 8.10 -2.32
CA SER A 246 3.54 8.76 -1.76
C SER A 246 3.77 10.27 -1.72
N ASP A 247 2.80 11.06 -2.18
CA ASP A 247 2.81 12.51 -2.02
C ASP A 247 2.44 12.85 -0.58
N ILE A 248 3.37 13.45 0.15
CA ILE A 248 3.23 13.89 1.54
C ILE A 248 3.29 15.42 1.66
N THR A 249 3.04 16.14 0.56
CA THR A 249 3.14 17.61 0.53
C THR A 249 2.18 18.24 1.53
N LYS A 250 0.94 17.77 1.59
CA LYS A 250 -0.07 18.31 2.51
C LYS A 250 0.30 18.10 3.97
N GLU A 251 0.86 16.95 4.30
CA GLU A 251 1.34 16.60 5.64
C GLU A 251 2.49 17.53 6.06
N ILE A 252 3.49 17.71 5.19
CA ILE A 252 4.63 18.62 5.42
C ILE A 252 4.16 20.07 5.54
N GLU A 253 3.27 20.54 4.66
CA GLU A 253 2.71 21.88 4.72
C GLU A 253 1.93 22.12 6.02
N ALA A 254 1.09 21.18 6.42
CA ALA A 254 0.34 21.25 7.67
C ALA A 254 1.29 21.32 8.88
N GLN A 255 2.32 20.48 8.92
CA GLN A 255 3.33 20.48 9.96
C GLN A 255 4.12 21.82 10.00
N ASN A 256 4.52 22.34 8.85
CA ASN A 256 5.23 23.62 8.76
C ASN A 256 4.34 24.79 9.22
N LYS A 257 3.06 24.79 8.85
CA LYS A 257 2.09 25.79 9.29
C LYS A 257 1.87 25.76 10.81
N LEU A 258 1.80 24.58 11.40
CA LEU A 258 1.71 24.42 12.85
C LEU A 258 2.99 24.93 13.52
N ARG A 259 4.16 24.57 13.00
CA ARG A 259 5.47 25.01 13.51
C ARG A 259 5.62 26.54 13.42
N GLN A 260 5.15 27.14 12.32
CA GLN A 260 5.16 28.59 12.15
C GLN A 260 4.25 29.28 13.19
N LYS A 261 3.01 28.79 13.37
CA LYS A 261 2.12 29.33 14.40
C LYS A 261 2.71 29.22 15.81
N TYR A 262 3.35 28.09 16.11
CA TYR A 262 4.03 27.88 17.39
C TYR A 262 5.15 28.90 17.59
N ASN A 263 6.01 29.09 16.61
CA ASN A 263 7.10 30.06 16.66
C ASN A 263 6.59 31.50 16.76
N ASP A 264 5.53 31.85 16.02
CA ASP A 264 4.94 33.19 16.05
C ASP A 264 4.38 33.54 17.44
N LEU A 265 3.74 32.57 18.11
CA LEU A 265 3.24 32.76 19.46
C LEU A 265 4.38 32.97 20.48
N LEU A 266 5.46 32.19 20.35
CA LEU A 266 6.63 32.35 21.22
C LEU A 266 7.33 33.71 20.97
N LEU A 267 7.48 34.16 19.72
CA LEU A 267 8.14 35.37 19.34
C LEU A 267 7.33 36.63 19.73
N ARG A 268 6.01 36.62 19.65
CA ARG A 268 5.16 37.76 20.04
C ARG A 268 5.37 38.12 21.51
N GLN A 269 5.53 37.15 22.38
CA GLN A 269 5.83 37.43 23.79
C GLN A 269 7.24 38.00 24.02
N GLN A 270 8.21 37.65 23.18
CA GLN A 270 9.57 38.17 23.34
C GLN A 270 9.74 39.64 22.86
N ASN A 271 9.01 40.04 21.80
CA ASN A 271 9.27 41.26 21.10
C ASN A 271 8.30 42.43 21.41
N TYR A 272 7.12 42.13 21.98
CA TYR A 272 6.08 43.11 22.25
C TYR A 272 5.41 42.89 23.62
N PRO A 273 6.12 43.05 24.74
CA PRO A 273 5.46 43.07 26.04
C PRO A 273 4.49 44.27 26.06
N LEU A 274 3.22 44.01 26.43
CA LEU A 274 2.26 45.09 26.66
C LEU A 274 2.79 45.97 27.79
N SER A 275 2.51 47.30 27.73
CA SER A 275 3.02 48.26 28.72
C SER A 275 2.61 47.90 30.15
N ASN A 276 1.48 47.25 30.34
CA ASN A 276 0.94 46.79 31.63
C ASN A 276 1.16 45.26 31.89
N GLU A 277 1.97 44.58 31.11
CA GLU A 277 2.33 43.20 31.34
C GLU A 277 3.39 43.08 32.44
N ILE A 278 3.03 42.45 33.55
CA ILE A 278 3.87 42.27 34.73
C ILE A 278 4.56 40.93 34.85
N LEU A 279 3.94 39.88 34.24
CA LEU A 279 4.49 38.55 34.19
C LEU A 279 4.14 37.92 32.84
N SER A 280 5.10 37.28 32.19
CA SER A 280 4.83 36.50 31.01
C SER A 280 5.78 35.31 30.89
N GLY A 281 5.41 34.33 30.06
CA GLY A 281 6.25 33.16 29.86
C GLY A 281 5.54 32.02 29.16
N TYR A 282 6.22 30.90 29.10
CA TYR A 282 5.65 29.69 28.52
C TYR A 282 6.01 28.45 29.33
N CYS A 283 5.12 27.48 29.28
CA CYS A 283 5.19 26.26 30.06
C CYS A 283 4.70 25.07 29.24
N ASP A 284 5.24 23.90 29.51
CA ASP A 284 4.76 22.63 29.03
C ASP A 284 3.69 22.10 30.01
N ILE A 285 2.42 22.17 29.59
CA ILE A 285 1.28 21.75 30.39
C ILE A 285 1.27 20.22 30.52
N THR A 286 1.58 19.50 29.42
CA THR A 286 1.63 18.03 29.38
C THR A 286 2.76 17.49 30.26
N ALA A 287 3.96 18.06 30.17
CA ALA A 287 5.11 17.64 30.97
C ALA A 287 5.14 18.29 32.36
N ASN A 288 4.14 19.12 32.72
CA ASN A 288 4.03 19.80 34.02
C ASN A 288 5.26 20.66 34.38
N ARG A 289 5.81 21.41 33.42
CA ARG A 289 7.06 22.15 33.60
C ARG A 289 6.96 23.60 33.14
N ILE A 290 7.50 24.55 33.90
CA ILE A 290 7.75 25.91 33.43
C ILE A 290 9.02 25.91 32.62
N LEU A 291 8.92 26.42 31.39
CA LEU A 291 10.06 26.49 30.45
C LEU A 291 10.76 27.85 30.56
N ARG A 292 9.98 28.93 30.65
CA ARG A 292 10.53 30.30 30.78
C ARG A 292 9.50 31.24 31.42
N ILE A 293 9.97 32.15 32.28
CA ILE A 293 9.17 33.22 32.87
C ILE A 293 9.99 34.55 32.74
N TYR A 294 9.27 35.58 32.40
CA TYR A 294 9.74 36.96 32.44
C TYR A 294 8.92 37.66 33.49
N ASP A 295 9.60 38.09 34.57
CA ASP A 295 8.97 38.70 35.74
C ASP A 295 9.39 40.18 35.86
N LYS A 296 8.42 41.09 35.96
CA LYS A 296 8.58 42.48 36.25
C LYS A 296 8.03 42.86 37.64
N THR A 297 7.46 41.90 38.35
CA THR A 297 6.86 42.13 39.68
C THR A 297 7.89 42.24 40.79
N GLY A 298 9.13 41.80 40.58
CA GLY A 298 10.17 41.72 41.59
C GLY A 298 10.01 40.61 42.64
N ILE A 299 9.03 39.72 42.47
CA ILE A 299 8.74 38.62 43.42
C ILE A 299 9.64 37.41 43.23
N ASP A 300 10.23 37.25 42.02
CA ASP A 300 10.91 36.05 41.53
C ASP A 300 10.12 34.78 41.77
N PRO A 301 8.99 34.61 41.07
CA PRO A 301 8.08 33.52 41.33
C PRO A 301 8.68 32.13 41.01
N LEU A 302 9.72 32.03 40.16
CA LEU A 302 10.42 30.78 39.89
C LEU A 302 11.27 30.33 41.08
N GLN A 303 11.97 31.26 41.72
CA GLN A 303 12.73 30.96 42.92
C GLN A 303 11.79 30.57 44.10
N LYS A 304 10.64 31.25 44.16
CA LYS A 304 9.68 31.04 45.26
C LYS A 304 8.85 29.77 45.10
N PHE A 305 8.40 29.42 43.91
CA PHE A 305 7.43 28.36 43.66
C PHE A 305 7.96 27.19 42.81
N GLY A 306 9.18 27.31 42.28
CA GLY A 306 9.86 26.28 41.48
C GLY A 306 9.42 26.16 40.06
N PHE A 307 10.02 25.17 39.36
CA PHE A 307 9.80 24.93 37.92
C PHE A 307 8.68 23.94 37.59
N GLU A 308 8.12 23.27 38.59
CA GLU A 308 6.98 22.40 38.42
C GLU A 308 5.72 23.24 38.25
N ARG A 309 5.08 23.14 37.09
CA ARG A 309 3.99 24.04 36.71
C ARG A 309 2.83 24.06 37.68
N GLN A 310 2.36 22.90 38.16
CA GLN A 310 1.24 22.85 39.11
C GLN A 310 1.60 23.52 40.42
N ASN A 311 2.81 23.32 40.92
CA ASN A 311 3.28 23.96 42.14
C ASN A 311 3.44 25.48 41.96
N PHE A 312 3.94 25.89 40.80
CA PHE A 312 4.05 27.30 40.43
C PHE A 312 2.68 28.01 40.42
N PHE A 313 1.67 27.45 39.76
CA PHE A 313 0.32 28.02 39.73
C PHE A 313 -0.40 27.94 41.09
N LYS A 314 -0.20 26.88 41.87
CA LYS A 314 -0.67 26.82 43.26
C LYS A 314 -0.03 27.90 44.12
N GLY A 315 1.26 28.16 43.88
CA GLY A 315 1.99 29.23 44.56
C GLY A 315 1.45 30.62 44.19
N LEU A 316 1.22 30.87 42.90
CA LEU A 316 0.59 32.12 42.45
C LEU A 316 -0.81 32.30 43.06
N ALA A 317 -1.61 31.25 43.16
CA ALA A 317 -2.94 31.27 43.75
C ALA A 317 -2.92 31.73 45.22
N THR A 318 -1.82 31.52 45.95
CA THR A 318 -1.71 32.01 47.36
C THR A 318 -1.70 33.53 47.49
N LEU A 319 -1.41 34.25 46.41
CA LEU A 319 -1.45 35.73 46.35
C LEU A 319 -2.88 36.28 46.20
N ILE A 320 -3.85 35.45 45.84
CA ILE A 320 -5.26 35.81 45.74
C ILE A 320 -5.91 35.77 47.11
N GLU A 321 -6.49 36.89 47.56
CA GLU A 321 -7.06 37.01 48.90
C GLU A 321 -8.35 36.18 49.06
N SER A 322 -9.25 36.28 48.05
CA SER A 322 -10.53 35.59 48.10
C SER A 322 -10.37 34.07 47.96
N PRO A 323 -10.84 33.24 48.87
CA PRO A 323 -10.80 31.78 48.71
C PRO A 323 -11.60 31.28 47.53
N GLU A 324 -12.69 31.94 47.16
CA GLU A 324 -13.52 31.57 46.01
C GLU A 324 -12.81 31.88 44.71
N GLU A 325 -12.21 33.08 44.55
CA GLU A 325 -11.40 33.45 43.40
C GLU A 325 -10.16 32.56 43.29
N ARG A 326 -9.51 32.21 44.39
CA ARG A 326 -8.37 31.28 44.40
C ARG A 326 -8.75 29.91 43.86
N GLN A 327 -9.90 29.38 44.32
CA GLN A 327 -10.39 28.09 43.79
C GLN A 327 -10.74 28.17 42.33
N HIS A 328 -11.35 29.28 41.90
CA HIS A 328 -11.66 29.49 40.48
C HIS A 328 -10.39 29.59 39.62
N PHE A 329 -9.37 30.28 40.09
CA PHE A 329 -8.05 30.34 39.43
C PHE A 329 -7.43 28.95 39.27
N LEU A 330 -7.44 28.12 40.31
CA LEU A 330 -6.90 26.77 40.26
C LEU A 330 -7.69 25.88 39.29
N ASN A 331 -9.02 25.98 39.31
CA ASN A 331 -9.88 25.21 38.38
C ASN A 331 -9.72 25.65 36.94
N THR A 332 -9.21 26.86 36.68
CA THR A 332 -8.98 27.38 35.33
C THR A 332 -7.58 27.04 34.84
N PHE A 333 -6.52 27.18 35.64
CA PHE A 333 -5.14 27.20 35.21
C PHE A 333 -4.32 25.95 35.54
N LEU A 334 -4.84 25.00 36.31
CA LEU A 334 -4.13 23.74 36.55
C LEU A 334 -4.09 22.87 35.24
N ASN A 335 -3.20 21.86 35.22
CA ASN A 335 -2.95 21.10 34.04
C ASN A 335 -4.18 20.34 33.50
N ALA A 336 -4.89 19.62 34.37
CA ALA A 336 -6.03 18.81 33.96
C ALA A 336 -7.16 19.63 33.30
N PRO A 337 -7.66 20.74 33.90
CA PRO A 337 -8.67 21.59 33.28
C PRO A 337 -8.24 22.18 31.94
N LEU A 338 -6.98 22.59 31.78
CA LEU A 338 -6.47 23.16 30.53
C LEU A 338 -6.37 22.11 29.43
N LEU A 339 -5.86 20.92 29.75
CA LEU A 339 -5.75 19.81 28.80
C LEU A 339 -7.13 19.35 28.33
N GLU A 340 -8.11 19.29 29.23
CA GLU A 340 -9.49 18.94 28.87
C GLU A 340 -10.09 19.98 27.90
N LYS A 341 -9.94 21.26 28.18
CA LYS A 341 -10.43 22.35 27.31
C LYS A 341 -9.71 22.36 25.97
N PHE A 342 -8.40 22.15 25.98
CA PHE A 342 -7.62 22.07 24.74
C PHE A 342 -8.06 20.90 23.85
N ALA A 343 -8.37 19.74 24.43
CA ALA A 343 -8.93 18.59 23.73
C ALA A 343 -10.33 18.88 23.13
N GLN A 344 -11.08 19.82 23.70
CA GLN A 344 -12.36 20.32 23.19
C GLN A 344 -12.19 21.42 22.11
N GLY A 345 -10.95 21.78 21.72
CA GLY A 345 -10.65 22.81 20.75
C GLY A 345 -10.62 24.24 21.31
N ILE A 346 -10.66 24.41 22.63
CA ILE A 346 -10.59 25.71 23.29
C ILE A 346 -9.10 26.03 23.56
N ASN A 347 -8.56 26.96 22.78
CA ASN A 347 -7.11 27.24 22.76
C ASN A 347 -6.70 28.43 23.66
N SER A 348 -7.65 29.07 24.35
CA SER A 348 -7.36 30.22 25.23
C SER A 348 -8.23 30.15 26.48
N GLN A 349 -7.63 30.52 27.62
CA GLN A 349 -8.36 30.74 28.88
C GLN A 349 -7.90 32.05 29.49
N GLU A 350 -8.83 32.80 30.06
CA GLU A 350 -8.56 34.02 30.78
C GLU A 350 -9.34 34.10 32.09
N LEU A 351 -8.80 34.83 33.04
CA LEU A 351 -9.42 35.08 34.33
C LEU A 351 -8.92 36.41 34.87
N GLU A 352 -9.79 37.20 35.48
CA GLU A 352 -9.45 38.37 36.26
C GLU A 352 -9.49 38.02 37.76
N CYS A 353 -8.50 38.48 38.49
CA CYS A 353 -8.43 38.26 39.93
C CYS A 353 -7.76 39.44 40.65
N PHE A 354 -8.10 39.62 41.90
CA PHE A 354 -7.47 40.61 42.77
C PHE A 354 -6.38 39.93 43.61
N ILE A 355 -5.16 40.51 43.56
CA ILE A 355 -4.06 40.06 44.42
C ILE A 355 -3.52 41.21 45.25
N ARG A 356 -2.87 40.83 46.36
CA ARG A 356 -2.07 41.78 47.17
C ARG A 356 -0.60 41.37 47.10
N MET A 357 0.23 42.29 46.62
CA MET A 357 1.67 42.07 46.53
C MET A 357 2.33 42.23 47.91
N SER A 358 3.15 41.30 48.31
CA SER A 358 3.76 41.25 49.63
C SER A 358 4.86 42.28 49.86
N HIS A 359 5.42 42.93 48.83
CA HIS A 359 6.54 43.85 48.93
C HIS A 359 6.11 45.29 49.17
N ASP A 360 4.92 45.72 48.73
CA ASP A 360 4.41 47.09 48.87
C ASP A 360 3.01 47.16 49.52
N ASN A 361 2.43 45.98 49.83
CA ASN A 361 1.07 45.81 50.37
C ASN A 361 -0.01 46.47 49.47
N SER A 362 0.29 46.75 48.18
CA SER A 362 -0.66 47.29 47.23
C SER A 362 -1.57 46.21 46.68
N GLY A 363 -2.82 46.60 46.42
CA GLY A 363 -3.79 45.72 45.75
C GLY A 363 -3.76 45.93 44.23
N HIS A 364 -3.74 44.83 43.47
CA HIS A 364 -3.70 44.87 41.99
C HIS A 364 -4.84 44.00 41.41
N TYR A 365 -5.53 44.57 40.41
CA TYR A 365 -6.41 43.80 39.55
C TYR A 365 -5.64 43.25 38.35
N LEU A 366 -5.55 41.95 38.27
CA LEU A 366 -4.79 41.27 37.27
C LEU A 366 -5.69 40.51 36.31
N LYS A 367 -5.34 40.58 35.00
CA LYS A 367 -5.91 39.69 33.98
C LYS A 367 -4.85 38.65 33.62
N CYS A 368 -5.12 37.40 33.96
CA CYS A 368 -4.29 36.26 33.56
C CYS A 368 -4.85 35.66 32.27
N VAL A 369 -4.01 35.47 31.26
CA VAL A 369 -4.37 34.86 29.99
C VAL A 369 -3.38 33.74 29.71
N ILE A 370 -3.88 32.57 29.31
CA ILE A 370 -3.06 31.49 28.80
C ILE A 370 -3.58 31.06 27.44
N ASN A 371 -2.71 31.09 26.43
CA ASN A 371 -2.96 30.58 25.11
C ASN A 371 -2.28 29.22 24.96
N MET A 372 -3.00 28.24 24.46
CA MET A 372 -2.53 26.85 24.32
C MET A 372 -2.27 26.51 22.86
N ILE A 373 -1.20 25.80 22.61
CA ILE A 373 -0.82 25.31 21.27
C ILE A 373 -0.13 23.96 21.40
N GLU A 374 -0.31 23.10 20.43
CA GLU A 374 0.43 21.85 20.34
C GLU A 374 1.85 22.09 19.82
N SER A 375 2.83 21.52 20.51
CA SER A 375 4.23 21.53 20.08
C SER A 375 4.41 20.59 18.88
N PRO A 376 4.94 21.07 17.75
CA PRO A 376 5.15 20.23 16.57
C PRO A 376 6.26 19.19 16.75
N ASP A 377 7.07 19.29 17.79
CA ASP A 377 8.22 18.40 18.03
C ASP A 377 7.86 17.15 18.82
N ASN A 378 6.89 17.24 19.73
CA ASN A 378 6.56 16.13 20.65
C ASN A 378 5.06 15.95 20.91
N GLY A 379 4.18 16.76 20.32
CA GLY A 379 2.75 16.72 20.53
C GLY A 379 2.29 17.24 21.91
N HIS A 380 3.19 17.83 22.72
CA HIS A 380 2.83 18.37 24.02
C HIS A 380 2.02 19.66 23.88
N THR A 381 1.10 19.88 24.81
CA THR A 381 0.37 21.15 24.93
C THR A 381 1.24 22.16 25.64
N ILE A 382 1.61 23.23 24.95
CA ILE A 382 2.37 24.35 25.48
C ILE A 382 1.42 25.48 25.81
N GLY A 383 1.53 26.03 27.01
CA GLY A 383 0.81 27.21 27.47
C GLY A 383 1.69 28.45 27.41
N VAL A 384 1.18 29.50 26.79
CA VAL A 384 1.79 30.82 26.69
C VAL A 384 1.03 31.73 27.63
N LEU A 385 1.67 32.13 28.73
CA LEU A 385 1.08 32.91 29.83
C LEU A 385 1.39 34.39 29.66
N SER A 386 0.39 35.23 29.90
CA SER A 386 0.50 36.66 30.02
C SER A 386 -0.35 37.14 31.19
N VAL A 387 0.23 37.96 32.07
CA VAL A 387 -0.45 38.56 33.24
C VAL A 387 -0.35 40.09 33.12
N LEU A 388 -1.50 40.71 32.97
CA LEU A 388 -1.66 42.14 32.78
C LEU A 388 -2.14 42.79 34.09
N ASP A 389 -1.54 43.91 34.47
CA ASP A 389 -2.04 44.75 35.56
C ASP A 389 -3.08 45.75 35.02
N LEU A 390 -4.30 45.64 35.49
CA LEU A 390 -5.45 46.46 35.11
C LEU A 390 -5.69 47.61 36.10
N THR A 391 -4.84 47.77 37.11
CA THR A 391 -5.02 48.76 38.21
C THR A 391 -4.77 50.18 37.76
N GLN A 392 -4.19 50.39 36.56
CA GLN A 392 -3.88 51.70 35.99
C GLN A 392 -5.04 52.34 35.24
#